data_16232309cd9a458621776568da9d587b
#
_entry.id   16232309cd9a458621776568da9d587b
#
_cell.length_a   1.000
_cell.length_b   1.000
_cell.length_c   1.000
_cell.angle_alpha   90.00
_cell.angle_beta   90.00
_cell.angle_gamma   90.00
#
_symmetry.space_group_name_H-M   'P 1'
#
loop_
_entity.id
_entity.type
_entity.pdbx_description
1 polymer ?
#
loop_
_entity_poly.entity_id
_entity_poly.type
_entity_poly.pdbx_seq_one_letter_code
_entity_poly.pdbx_strand_id
1 'polypeptide(L)'
;KSKSSNSLSFKYIFSDFTKKNLVNLKSGIRSLAFSPDGKKIAYYVFENQKSNTLFISDPDGRNQKILIGSLKLRDIVLAWSKTNQISLTSKPSGMTLGSIWALDARNLVFAKMLGGLNGLETLWAPGGNSFIYSYTDQNGQNPKLAISNKKGEKKDLSGISTLIDKCVWANDSISVFCAVPKNWPEGMILPD
;
A
#
# COMPACT_ATOMS: atom_id res chain seq x y z
N LYS A 1 15.53 -27.18 19.47
CA LYS A 1 15.54 -25.72 19.29
C LYS A 1 14.34 -25.38 18.44
N SER A 2 13.23 -24.95 19.06
CA SER A 2 12.03 -24.51 18.38
C SER A 2 12.30 -23.13 17.74
N LYS A 3 12.17 -23.02 16.43
CA LYS A 3 12.08 -21.74 15.74
C LYS A 3 10.77 -21.09 16.18
N SER A 4 10.83 -20.05 16.99
CA SER A 4 9.68 -19.19 17.25
C SER A 4 9.29 -18.56 15.91
N SER A 5 8.16 -18.97 15.37
CA SER A 5 7.55 -18.27 14.25
C SER A 5 7.11 -16.89 14.78
N ASN A 6 7.78 -15.83 14.35
CA ASN A 6 7.30 -14.46 14.57
C ASN A 6 5.99 -14.27 13.79
N SER A 7 4.89 -14.72 14.37
CA SER A 7 3.57 -14.40 13.86
C SER A 7 3.24 -12.98 14.31
N LEU A 8 3.30 -12.01 13.39
CA LEU A 8 2.74 -10.70 13.62
C LEU A 8 1.21 -10.87 13.77
N SER A 9 0.71 -10.78 14.99
CA SER A 9 -0.72 -10.69 15.22
C SER A 9 -1.13 -9.22 15.16
N PHE A 10 -1.92 -8.85 14.16
CA PHE A 10 -2.55 -7.53 14.14
C PHE A 10 -3.67 -7.52 15.17
N LYS A 11 -3.58 -6.58 16.11
CA LYS A 11 -4.64 -6.33 17.09
C LYS A 11 -5.42 -5.12 16.65
N TYR A 12 -6.71 -5.27 16.50
CA TYR A 12 -7.61 -4.19 16.21
C TYR A 12 -8.24 -3.68 17.50
N ILE A 13 -8.14 -2.38 17.76
CA ILE A 13 -8.74 -1.76 18.93
C ILE A 13 -9.94 -0.94 18.46
N PHE A 14 -11.13 -1.42 18.73
CA PHE A 14 -12.35 -0.61 18.68
C PHE A 14 -12.40 0.24 19.96
N SER A 15 -12.34 1.54 19.82
CA SER A 15 -12.53 2.46 20.92
C SER A 15 -13.78 3.31 20.63
N ASP A 16 -14.86 3.01 21.34
CA ASP A 16 -16.03 3.87 21.44
C ASP A 16 -15.97 4.77 22.66
N PHE A 17 -14.78 5.00 23.22
CA PHE A 17 -14.47 5.65 24.47
C PHE A 17 -15.00 4.94 25.72
N THR A 18 -15.91 3.97 25.59
CA THR A 18 -16.50 3.24 26.72
C THR A 18 -16.07 1.77 26.79
N LYS A 19 -15.70 1.15 25.68
CA LYS A 19 -15.24 -0.24 25.61
C LYS A 19 -14.01 -0.38 24.71
N LYS A 20 -12.95 -0.97 25.24
CA LYS A 20 -11.78 -1.41 24.46
C LYS A 20 -11.94 -2.89 24.14
N ASN A 21 -12.37 -3.21 22.94
CA ASN A 21 -12.42 -4.59 22.47
C ASN A 21 -11.17 -4.88 21.64
N LEU A 22 -10.34 -5.82 22.12
CA LEU A 22 -9.22 -6.35 21.34
C LEU A 22 -9.72 -7.52 20.52
N VAL A 23 -9.57 -7.44 19.22
CA VAL A 23 -9.91 -8.52 18.29
C VAL A 23 -8.62 -9.07 17.70
N ASN A 24 -8.46 -10.39 17.77
CA ASN A 24 -7.35 -11.08 17.12
C ASN A 24 -7.78 -11.45 15.70
N LEU A 25 -7.12 -10.86 14.71
CA LEU A 25 -7.25 -11.26 13.32
C LEU A 25 -6.41 -12.52 13.03
N LYS A 26 -6.60 -13.09 11.84
CA LYS A 26 -5.84 -14.25 11.36
C LYS A 26 -4.33 -14.00 11.46
N SER A 27 -3.56 -14.99 11.88
CA SER A 27 -2.10 -14.91 11.87
C SER A 27 -1.55 -14.84 10.44
N GLY A 28 -0.33 -14.33 10.26
CA GLY A 28 0.31 -14.26 8.96
C GLY A 28 -0.10 -13.08 8.07
N ILE A 29 -0.88 -12.14 8.59
CA ILE A 29 -1.19 -10.89 7.86
C ILE A 29 0.10 -10.09 7.65
N ARG A 30 0.38 -9.71 6.41
CA ARG A 30 1.54 -8.90 6.01
C ARG A 30 1.18 -7.45 5.72
N SER A 31 -0.02 -7.22 5.22
CA SER A 31 -0.53 -5.89 4.93
C SER A 31 -2.04 -5.84 5.13
N LEU A 32 -2.54 -4.70 5.57
CA LEU A 32 -3.95 -4.46 5.85
C LEU A 32 -4.32 -3.04 5.45
N ALA A 33 -5.51 -2.86 4.88
CA ALA A 33 -6.08 -1.56 4.56
C ALA A 33 -7.55 -1.51 4.96
N PHE A 34 -7.98 -0.38 5.51
CA PHE A 34 -9.40 -0.11 5.78
C PHE A 34 -10.10 0.41 4.53
N SER A 35 -11.37 0.05 4.37
CA SER A 35 -12.24 0.72 3.40
C SER A 35 -12.40 2.20 3.78
N PRO A 36 -12.66 3.10 2.81
CA PRO A 36 -12.81 4.52 3.08
C PRO A 36 -13.89 4.87 4.11
N ASP A 37 -14.92 4.04 4.24
CA ASP A 37 -16.00 4.18 5.22
C ASP A 37 -15.70 3.48 6.56
N GLY A 38 -14.54 2.84 6.69
CA GLY A 38 -14.11 2.10 7.88
C GLY A 38 -14.88 0.81 8.18
N LYS A 39 -15.84 0.42 7.33
CA LYS A 39 -16.73 -0.73 7.61
C LYS A 39 -16.15 -2.08 7.20
N LYS A 40 -15.10 -2.10 6.39
CA LYS A 40 -14.41 -3.30 5.95
C LYS A 40 -12.91 -3.14 6.08
N ILE A 41 -12.22 -4.27 6.12
CA ILE A 41 -10.77 -4.37 5.98
C ILE A 41 -10.44 -5.31 4.82
N ALA A 42 -9.44 -4.95 4.04
CA ALA A 42 -8.76 -5.87 3.14
C ALA A 42 -7.43 -6.24 3.76
N TYR A 43 -7.04 -7.50 3.71
CA TYR A 43 -5.75 -7.92 4.23
C TYR A 43 -5.16 -9.08 3.43
N TYR A 44 -3.87 -9.03 3.34
CA TYR A 44 -3.04 -9.97 2.61
C TYR A 44 -2.35 -10.90 3.58
N VAL A 45 -2.55 -12.20 3.37
CA VAL A 45 -1.97 -13.25 4.19
C VAL A 45 -0.95 -14.03 3.38
N PHE A 46 0.23 -14.18 3.96
CA PHE A 46 1.26 -15.07 3.45
C PHE A 46 1.14 -16.41 4.19
N GLU A 47 0.51 -17.38 3.55
CA GLU A 47 0.27 -18.70 4.19
C GLU A 47 1.47 -19.64 4.03
N ASN A 48 2.09 -19.61 2.85
CA ASN A 48 3.33 -20.36 2.55
C ASN A 48 3.99 -19.81 1.29
N GLN A 49 5.15 -20.36 0.90
CA GLN A 49 5.88 -19.88 -0.30
C GLN A 49 5.10 -20.02 -1.62
N LYS A 50 3.99 -20.76 -1.64
CA LYS A 50 3.21 -21.07 -2.85
C LYS A 50 1.87 -20.37 -2.94
N SER A 51 1.30 -19.91 -1.82
CA SER A 51 -0.04 -19.31 -1.84
C SER A 51 -0.14 -18.09 -0.92
N ASN A 52 -0.44 -16.98 -1.53
CA ASN A 52 -0.76 -15.73 -0.87
C ASN A 52 -2.22 -15.44 -1.13
N THR A 53 -2.97 -15.08 -0.11
CA THR A 53 -4.40 -14.88 -0.23
C THR A 53 -4.77 -13.47 0.20
N LEU A 54 -5.58 -12.81 -0.63
CA LEU A 54 -6.19 -11.53 -0.32
C LEU A 54 -7.62 -11.76 0.18
N PHE A 55 -7.89 -11.28 1.37
CA PHE A 55 -9.18 -11.36 2.05
C PHE A 55 -9.84 -10.00 2.19
N ILE A 56 -11.15 -10.03 2.35
CA ILE A 56 -11.95 -8.92 2.85
C ILE A 56 -12.79 -9.43 4.03
N SER A 57 -12.97 -8.61 5.06
CA SER A 57 -13.85 -8.91 6.20
C SER A 57 -14.38 -7.64 6.84
N ASP A 58 -15.24 -7.82 7.84
CA ASP A 58 -15.52 -6.76 8.80
C ASP A 58 -14.25 -6.45 9.61
N PRO A 59 -14.13 -5.27 10.23
CA PRO A 59 -12.94 -4.89 10.99
C PRO A 59 -12.64 -5.84 12.17
N ASP A 60 -13.65 -6.54 12.67
CA ASP A 60 -13.52 -7.54 13.73
C ASP A 60 -13.19 -8.96 13.21
N GLY A 61 -12.94 -9.11 11.91
CA GLY A 61 -12.60 -10.38 11.27
C GLY A 61 -13.80 -11.24 10.89
N ARG A 62 -15.03 -10.86 11.25
CA ARG A 62 -16.25 -11.57 10.82
C ARG A 62 -16.55 -11.37 9.34
N ASN A 63 -17.43 -12.19 8.78
CA ASN A 63 -17.84 -12.12 7.37
C ASN A 63 -16.67 -12.15 6.39
N GLN A 64 -15.64 -12.93 6.71
CA GLN A 64 -14.46 -13.09 5.87
C GLN A 64 -14.82 -13.71 4.52
N LYS A 65 -14.27 -13.13 3.44
CA LYS A 65 -14.34 -13.64 2.07
C LYS A 65 -12.97 -13.57 1.41
N ILE A 66 -12.68 -14.53 0.56
CA ILE A 66 -11.50 -14.49 -0.31
C ILE A 66 -11.83 -13.60 -1.52
N LEU A 67 -10.99 -12.60 -1.77
CA LEU A 67 -11.04 -11.81 -3.00
C LEU A 67 -10.15 -12.43 -4.08
N ILE A 68 -8.94 -12.81 -3.74
CA ILE A 68 -8.02 -13.52 -4.63
C ILE A 68 -7.33 -14.62 -3.83
N GLY A 69 -7.53 -15.87 -4.24
CA GLY A 69 -6.73 -17.01 -3.81
C GLY A 69 -5.49 -17.17 -4.70
N SER A 70 -4.41 -17.66 -4.14
CA SER A 70 -3.18 -17.96 -4.89
C SER A 70 -2.57 -16.76 -5.63
N LEU A 71 -2.59 -15.59 -4.99
CA LEU A 71 -1.97 -14.38 -5.52
C LEU A 71 -0.45 -14.59 -5.67
N LYS A 72 0.08 -14.41 -6.87
CA LYS A 72 1.52 -14.62 -7.17
C LYS A 72 2.41 -13.44 -6.73
N LEU A 73 1.82 -12.35 -6.26
CA LEU A 73 2.56 -11.20 -5.74
C LEU A 73 3.08 -11.50 -4.34
N ARG A 74 4.31 -11.07 -4.06
CA ARG A 74 4.93 -11.13 -2.73
C ARG A 74 5.20 -9.72 -2.23
N ASP A 75 5.30 -9.58 -0.93
CA ASP A 75 5.72 -8.32 -0.29
C ASP A 75 4.99 -7.10 -0.87
N ILE A 76 3.68 -7.09 -0.68
CA ILE A 76 2.81 -6.02 -1.16
C ILE A 76 2.33 -5.14 -0.01
N VAL A 77 2.11 -3.88 -0.32
CA VAL A 77 1.43 -2.89 0.52
C VAL A 77 0.05 -2.66 -0.06
N LEU A 78 -0.97 -2.80 0.79
CA LEU A 78 -2.36 -2.55 0.43
C LEU A 78 -2.74 -1.11 0.72
N ALA A 79 -3.53 -0.52 -0.16
CA ALA A 79 -4.28 0.69 0.11
C ALA A 79 -5.70 0.53 -0.43
N TRP A 80 -6.69 1.01 0.31
CA TRP A 80 -8.08 1.00 -0.11
C TRP A 80 -8.54 2.43 -0.38
N SER A 81 -8.27 2.89 -1.57
CA SER A 81 -8.40 4.30 -1.95
C SER A 81 -9.81 4.75 -2.30
N LYS A 82 -10.68 3.80 -2.68
CA LYS A 82 -12.07 4.09 -3.09
C LYS A 82 -12.96 2.92 -2.74
N THR A 83 -14.27 3.16 -2.62
CA THR A 83 -15.27 2.18 -2.14
C THR A 83 -15.11 0.75 -2.68
N ASN A 84 -14.70 0.61 -3.95
CA ASN A 84 -14.54 -0.70 -4.57
C ASN A 84 -13.12 -0.94 -5.12
N GLN A 85 -12.19 -0.05 -4.91
CA GLN A 85 -10.84 -0.17 -5.49
C GLN A 85 -9.79 -0.37 -4.41
N ILE A 86 -9.19 -1.53 -4.42
CA ILE A 86 -8.04 -1.89 -3.59
C ILE A 86 -6.80 -1.83 -4.47
N SER A 87 -5.79 -1.08 -4.06
CA SER A 87 -4.49 -1.08 -4.72
C SER A 87 -3.52 -1.99 -3.99
N LEU A 88 -2.70 -2.66 -4.79
CA LEU A 88 -1.63 -3.53 -4.34
C LEU A 88 -0.33 -2.97 -4.93
N THR A 89 0.54 -2.45 -4.08
CA THR A 89 1.84 -1.93 -4.50
C THR A 89 2.93 -2.88 -4.03
N SER A 90 3.93 -3.18 -4.85
CA SER A 90 5.12 -3.90 -4.40
C SER A 90 5.73 -3.16 -3.21
N LYS A 91 6.26 -3.90 -2.23
CA LYS A 91 7.06 -3.29 -1.16
C LYS A 91 8.17 -2.46 -1.80
N PRO A 92 8.38 -1.21 -1.38
CA PRO A 92 9.40 -0.35 -1.95
C PRO A 92 10.79 -0.98 -1.81
N SER A 93 11.56 -0.95 -2.89
CA SER A 93 12.96 -1.36 -2.92
C SER A 93 13.72 -0.50 -3.93
N GLY A 94 14.84 0.07 -3.53
CA GLY A 94 15.71 0.83 -4.44
C GLY A 94 16.35 -0.05 -5.50
N MET A 95 16.45 -1.35 -5.27
CA MET A 95 17.17 -2.30 -6.13
C MET A 95 16.24 -3.21 -6.95
N THR A 96 14.94 -3.12 -6.76
CA THR A 96 13.96 -4.00 -7.42
C THR A 96 12.85 -3.19 -8.08
N LEU A 97 12.47 -3.60 -9.29
CA LEU A 97 11.39 -2.97 -10.04
C LEU A 97 10.04 -3.22 -9.38
N GLY A 98 9.44 -2.16 -8.88
CA GLY A 98 8.10 -2.17 -8.31
C GLY A 98 6.99 -2.08 -9.35
N SER A 99 5.79 -2.41 -8.91
CA SER A 99 4.57 -2.28 -9.71
C SER A 99 3.37 -1.98 -8.81
N ILE A 100 2.35 -1.36 -9.40
CA ILE A 100 1.06 -1.08 -8.78
C ILE A 100 -0.02 -1.81 -9.57
N TRP A 101 -0.90 -2.49 -8.86
CA TRP A 101 -2.10 -3.12 -9.40
C TRP A 101 -3.34 -2.54 -8.73
N ALA A 102 -4.43 -2.49 -9.47
CA ALA A 102 -5.76 -2.19 -8.95
C ALA A 102 -6.63 -3.43 -9.03
N LEU A 103 -7.38 -3.68 -7.97
CA LEU A 103 -8.42 -4.70 -7.88
C LEU A 103 -9.76 -4.01 -7.65
N ASP A 104 -10.72 -4.22 -8.53
CA ASP A 104 -12.12 -3.89 -8.24
C ASP A 104 -12.72 -5.01 -7.39
N ALA A 105 -13.07 -4.70 -6.15
CA ALA A 105 -13.54 -5.68 -5.17
C ALA A 105 -14.97 -6.23 -5.48
N ARG A 106 -15.69 -5.67 -6.46
CA ARG A 106 -17.03 -6.14 -6.84
C ARG A 106 -16.99 -7.22 -7.92
N ASN A 107 -16.22 -6.96 -8.97
CA ASN A 107 -16.14 -7.84 -10.16
C ASN A 107 -14.82 -8.59 -10.26
N LEU A 108 -13.91 -8.37 -9.31
CA LEU A 108 -12.60 -9.00 -9.21
C LEU A 108 -11.69 -8.75 -10.43
N VAL A 109 -11.95 -7.67 -11.16
CA VAL A 109 -11.05 -7.24 -12.24
C VAL A 109 -9.75 -6.75 -11.64
N PHE A 110 -8.66 -7.39 -12.04
CA PHE A 110 -7.32 -7.13 -11.56
C PHE A 110 -6.45 -6.64 -12.70
N ALA A 111 -5.95 -5.41 -12.62
CA ALA A 111 -5.20 -4.77 -13.69
C ALA A 111 -3.93 -4.10 -13.16
N LYS A 112 -2.85 -4.18 -13.93
CA LYS A 112 -1.62 -3.43 -13.65
C LYS A 112 -1.82 -1.98 -14.06
N MET A 113 -1.54 -1.05 -13.15
CA MET A 113 -1.64 0.39 -13.39
C MET A 113 -0.30 1.02 -13.76
N LEU A 114 0.74 0.64 -13.06
CA LEU A 114 2.08 1.20 -13.21
C LEU A 114 3.11 0.12 -12.88
N GLY A 115 4.31 0.22 -13.44
CA GLY A 115 5.40 -0.67 -13.05
C GLY A 115 6.71 -0.39 -13.78
N GLY A 116 7.74 -1.11 -13.35
CA GLY A 116 9.10 -0.94 -13.89
C GLY A 116 9.85 0.22 -13.27
N LEU A 117 9.54 0.57 -12.02
CA LEU A 117 10.17 1.67 -11.30
C LEU A 117 10.83 1.16 -10.01
N ASN A 118 12.07 1.52 -9.78
CA ASN A 118 12.77 1.24 -8.53
C ASN A 118 12.28 2.18 -7.43
N GLY A 119 12.29 1.74 -6.17
CA GLY A 119 11.86 2.56 -5.04
C GLY A 119 10.39 2.99 -5.09
N LEU A 120 9.55 2.28 -5.87
CA LEU A 120 8.17 2.67 -6.10
C LEU A 120 7.33 2.57 -4.82
N GLU A 121 6.85 3.71 -4.37
CA GLU A 121 5.92 3.83 -3.26
C GLU A 121 4.78 4.77 -3.61
N THR A 122 3.59 4.57 -3.04
CA THR A 122 2.39 5.30 -3.46
C THR A 122 1.61 5.87 -2.29
N LEU A 123 1.01 7.03 -2.51
CA LEU A 123 0.06 7.67 -1.59
C LEU A 123 -1.18 8.11 -2.36
N TRP A 124 -2.30 7.46 -2.11
CA TRP A 124 -3.57 7.76 -2.75
C TRP A 124 -4.21 9.02 -2.18
N ALA A 125 -4.80 9.82 -3.05
CA ALA A 125 -5.66 10.92 -2.64
C ALA A 125 -6.90 10.38 -1.92
N PRO A 126 -7.46 11.11 -0.94
CA PRO A 126 -8.68 10.70 -0.22
C PRO A 126 -9.85 10.34 -1.13
N GLY A 127 -10.00 11.03 -2.26
CA GLY A 127 -11.04 10.74 -3.25
C GLY A 127 -10.77 9.52 -4.14
N GLY A 128 -9.59 8.90 -4.05
CA GLY A 128 -9.23 7.69 -4.77
C GLY A 128 -9.19 7.79 -6.29
N ASN A 129 -9.14 9.00 -6.87
CA ASN A 129 -9.08 9.20 -8.32
C ASN A 129 -7.66 9.41 -8.85
N SER A 130 -6.74 9.79 -7.97
CA SER A 130 -5.33 10.03 -8.25
C SER A 130 -4.46 9.55 -7.12
N PHE A 131 -3.18 9.40 -7.40
CA PHE A 131 -2.16 9.08 -6.42
C PHE A 131 -0.86 9.75 -6.80
N ILE A 132 -0.09 10.15 -5.80
CA ILE A 132 1.32 10.50 -5.99
C ILE A 132 2.16 9.26 -5.71
N TYR A 133 3.32 9.19 -6.34
CA TYR A 133 4.28 8.13 -6.12
C TYR A 133 5.71 8.66 -6.17
N SER A 134 6.55 8.07 -5.34
CA SER A 134 7.99 8.25 -5.44
C SER A 134 8.62 7.07 -6.18
N TYR A 135 9.73 7.34 -6.84
CA TYR A 135 10.55 6.34 -7.51
C TYR A 135 11.99 6.84 -7.59
N THR A 136 12.91 5.94 -7.85
CA THR A 136 14.35 6.25 -7.98
C THR A 136 14.86 5.91 -9.36
N ASP A 137 16.11 6.24 -9.61
CA ASP A 137 16.84 5.68 -10.74
C ASP A 137 17.17 4.19 -10.54
N GLN A 138 17.84 3.58 -11.51
CA GLN A 138 18.18 2.15 -11.50
C GLN A 138 19.15 1.76 -10.39
N ASN A 139 19.84 2.73 -9.79
CA ASN A 139 20.77 2.52 -8.69
C ASN A 139 20.13 2.74 -7.31
N GLY A 140 18.82 2.95 -7.25
CA GLY A 140 18.13 3.26 -6.01
C GLY A 140 18.41 4.68 -5.48
N GLN A 141 18.90 5.57 -6.35
CA GLN A 141 19.28 6.93 -6.01
C GLN A 141 18.33 7.96 -6.64
N ASN A 142 18.54 9.24 -6.31
CA ASN A 142 17.81 10.36 -6.93
C ASN A 142 16.28 10.22 -6.86
N PRO A 143 15.69 10.22 -5.65
CA PRO A 143 14.24 10.09 -5.50
C PRO A 143 13.51 11.20 -6.27
N LYS A 144 12.47 10.81 -6.98
CA LYS A 144 11.59 11.68 -7.77
C LYS A 144 10.15 11.48 -7.37
N LEU A 145 9.34 12.51 -7.51
CA LEU A 145 7.89 12.43 -7.35
C LEU A 145 7.18 12.57 -8.68
N ALA A 146 6.10 11.85 -8.82
CA ALA A 146 5.16 12.04 -9.90
C ALA A 146 3.72 11.82 -9.41
N ILE A 147 2.76 12.33 -10.15
CA ILE A 147 1.34 12.11 -9.95
C ILE A 147 0.78 11.27 -11.10
N SER A 148 -0.13 10.38 -10.78
CA SER A 148 -0.91 9.64 -11.78
C SER A 148 -2.37 9.60 -11.38
N ASN A 149 -3.24 9.45 -12.37
CA ASN A 149 -4.64 9.17 -12.14
C ASN A 149 -4.96 7.69 -12.46
N LYS A 150 -6.18 7.28 -12.16
CA LYS A 150 -6.66 5.92 -12.42
C LYS A 150 -6.70 5.52 -13.91
N LYS A 151 -6.58 6.50 -14.83
CA LYS A 151 -6.51 6.26 -16.28
C LYS A 151 -5.08 6.00 -16.75
N GLY A 152 -4.09 6.13 -15.85
CA GLY A 152 -2.67 5.96 -16.17
C GLY A 152 -2.01 7.22 -16.76
N GLU A 153 -2.70 8.36 -16.77
CA GLU A 153 -2.10 9.64 -17.12
C GLU A 153 -1.10 10.04 -16.04
N LYS A 154 0.12 10.38 -16.42
CA LYS A 154 1.23 10.67 -15.52
C LYS A 154 1.74 12.09 -15.73
N LYS A 155 2.16 12.72 -14.63
CA LYS A 155 2.85 14.00 -14.66
C LYS A 155 3.97 13.99 -13.63
N ASP A 156 5.20 14.21 -14.07
CA ASP A 156 6.34 14.37 -13.18
C ASP A 156 6.24 15.69 -12.42
N LEU A 157 6.53 15.63 -11.14
CA LEU A 157 6.64 16.79 -10.28
C LEU A 157 8.11 17.22 -10.22
N SER A 158 8.57 17.80 -11.33
CA SER A 158 9.96 18.23 -11.49
C SER A 158 10.37 19.24 -10.41
N GLY A 159 11.58 19.08 -9.90
CA GLY A 159 12.13 19.94 -8.85
C GLY A 159 11.76 19.54 -7.42
N ILE A 160 10.93 18.50 -7.23
CA ILE A 160 10.62 17.96 -5.91
C ILE A 160 11.26 16.58 -5.77
N SER A 161 12.31 16.52 -4.95
CA SER A 161 13.01 15.27 -4.64
C SER A 161 12.75 14.91 -3.18
N THR A 162 11.86 13.96 -2.95
CA THR A 162 11.52 13.45 -1.61
C THR A 162 10.88 12.07 -1.70
N LEU A 163 10.66 11.43 -0.56
CA LEU A 163 9.99 10.15 -0.46
C LEU A 163 8.51 10.34 -0.15
N ILE A 164 7.69 9.39 -0.56
CA ILE A 164 6.24 9.49 -0.42
C ILE A 164 5.78 9.50 1.05
N ASP A 165 6.51 8.86 1.93
CA ASP A 165 6.25 8.84 3.39
C ASP A 165 6.42 10.22 4.05
N LYS A 166 7.03 11.18 3.34
CA LYS A 166 7.15 12.58 3.76
C LYS A 166 6.06 13.49 3.19
N CYS A 167 5.06 12.90 2.54
CA CYS A 167 3.96 13.61 1.90
C CYS A 167 2.62 13.29 2.55
N VAL A 168 1.71 14.25 2.50
CA VAL A 168 0.33 14.09 2.94
C VAL A 168 -0.63 14.82 2.02
N TRP A 169 -1.74 14.20 1.68
CA TRP A 169 -2.83 14.84 0.96
C TRP A 169 -3.67 15.70 1.91
N ALA A 170 -4.08 16.86 1.44
CA ALA A 170 -5.22 17.56 2.04
C ALA A 170 -6.53 16.81 1.75
N ASN A 171 -7.56 17.08 2.54
CA ASN A 171 -8.87 16.45 2.38
C ASN A 171 -9.57 16.83 1.06
N ASP A 172 -9.11 17.90 0.40
CA ASP A 172 -9.61 18.33 -0.91
C ASP A 172 -9.26 17.39 -2.06
N SER A 173 -8.36 16.42 -1.84
CA SER A 173 -7.84 15.49 -2.86
C SER A 173 -7.13 16.18 -4.04
N ILE A 174 -6.73 17.42 -3.87
CA ILE A 174 -6.07 18.28 -4.89
C ILE A 174 -4.70 18.71 -4.38
N SER A 175 -4.64 19.17 -3.13
CA SER A 175 -3.44 19.73 -2.53
C SER A 175 -2.62 18.65 -1.83
N VAL A 176 -1.30 18.65 -2.05
CA VAL A 176 -0.32 17.76 -1.42
C VAL A 176 0.75 18.60 -0.75
N PHE A 177 1.09 18.23 0.46
CA PHE A 177 2.19 18.81 1.22
C PHE A 177 3.28 17.77 1.42
N CYS A 178 4.51 18.12 1.06
CA CYS A 178 5.66 17.24 1.22
C CYS A 178 6.79 17.96 1.95
N ALA A 179 7.42 17.30 2.91
CA ALA A 179 8.71 17.73 3.42
C ALA A 179 9.79 17.36 2.40
N VAL A 180 10.58 18.35 1.99
CA VAL A 180 11.65 18.19 1.01
C VAL A 180 12.97 18.45 1.70
N PRO A 181 13.95 17.53 1.66
CA PRO A 181 15.26 17.78 2.23
C PRO A 181 15.97 18.90 1.47
N LYS A 182 16.68 19.76 2.18
CA LYS A 182 17.49 20.82 1.54
C LYS A 182 18.56 20.24 0.64
N ASN A 183 19.19 19.16 1.09
CA ASN A 183 20.20 18.40 0.34
C ASN A 183 19.98 16.91 0.63
N TRP A 184 20.16 16.07 -0.37
CA TRP A 184 20.26 14.63 -0.21
C TRP A 184 21.71 14.26 0.14
N PRO A 185 21.95 13.31 1.04
CA PRO A 185 23.27 12.78 1.25
C PRO A 185 23.83 12.22 -0.05
N GLU A 186 25.09 12.54 -0.37
CA GLU A 186 25.74 12.03 -1.55
C GLU A 186 25.84 10.50 -1.50
N GLY A 187 25.52 9.84 -2.60
CA GLY A 187 25.56 8.37 -2.69
C GLY A 187 24.49 7.62 -1.90
N MET A 188 23.47 8.30 -1.34
CA MET A 188 22.38 7.63 -0.63
C MET A 188 21.62 6.71 -1.57
N ILE A 189 21.50 5.44 -1.19
CA ILE A 189 20.71 4.41 -1.87
C ILE A 189 19.51 4.08 -0.96
N LEU A 190 18.32 3.97 -1.53
CA LEU A 190 17.15 3.54 -0.77
C LEU A 190 17.33 2.08 -0.32
N PRO A 191 16.98 1.76 0.93
CA PRO A 191 17.04 0.39 1.43
C PRO A 191 16.06 -0.53 0.71
N ASP A 192 16.33 -1.83 0.78
CA ASP A 192 15.43 -2.90 0.36
C ASP A 192 14.39 -3.26 1.44
#